data_b163573e8150c3c4b54bb29ec69a9e4e
#
_entry.id   b163573e8150c3c4b54bb29ec69a9e4e
#
_cell.length_a   1.000
_cell.length_b   1.000
_cell.length_c   1.000
_cell.angle_alpha   90.00
_cell.angle_beta   90.00
_cell.angle_gamma   90.00
#
_symmetry.space_group_name_H-M   'P 1'
#
loop_
_entity.id
_entity.type
_entity.pdbx_description
1 polymer ?
#
loop_
_entity_poly.entity_id
_entity_poly.type
_entity_poly.pdbx_seq_one_letter_code
_entity_poly.pdbx_strand_id
1 'polypeptide(L)'
;VDEDGTETRTYPYGSLFSHVIGYNDSQFGKTGLESAQNFDLLTSNAFFMEKIQNEFKGEKDQGDTVVTTLDAELQQAAYDALGENKGAVIVMEADTGKILTLVSKPDFDPNTLAENWEILNTDEENSPLLNRATNGSYAPGSVFKIVTALAYMRQDTDYNSYSYDCQGSITEDNVTIRCFNGTVHGYEDLRSSFANSCNASFANIGLSLDVDGYRETAESLLFNKKLPSVMDYTKSSFVLDAKSGSAEIMMTAMGQGKTM
;
A
#
# COMPACT_ATOMS: atom_id res chain seq x y z
N VAL A 1 -14.43 -25.80 19.25
CA VAL A 1 -15.37 -26.88 18.87
C VAL A 1 -16.51 -26.82 19.85
N ASP A 2 -17.71 -26.61 19.36
CA ASP A 2 -18.93 -26.54 20.15
C ASP A 2 -19.30 -27.92 20.73
N GLU A 3 -20.25 -27.98 21.68
CA GLU A 3 -20.65 -29.24 22.36
C GLU A 3 -21.20 -30.28 21.37
N ASP A 4 -21.67 -29.87 20.18
CA ASP A 4 -22.17 -30.73 19.12
C ASP A 4 -21.08 -31.17 18.12
N GLY A 5 -19.83 -30.77 18.33
CA GLY A 5 -18.70 -31.08 17.47
C GLY A 5 -18.52 -30.11 16.28
N THR A 6 -19.30 -29.02 16.21
CA THR A 6 -19.16 -27.99 15.19
C THR A 6 -17.91 -27.14 15.46
N GLU A 7 -17.10 -26.95 14.42
CA GLU A 7 -15.92 -26.07 14.49
C GLU A 7 -16.31 -24.66 14.06
N THR A 8 -16.22 -23.70 14.97
CA THR A 8 -16.51 -22.30 14.70
C THR A 8 -15.21 -21.50 14.70
N ARG A 9 -14.95 -20.77 13.61
CA ARG A 9 -13.84 -19.83 13.53
C ARG A 9 -14.26 -18.53 14.24
N THR A 10 -13.43 -18.05 15.16
CA THR A 10 -13.67 -16.79 15.89
C THR A 10 -12.51 -15.82 15.69
N TYR A 11 -12.83 -14.55 15.60
CA TYR A 11 -11.88 -13.45 15.44
C TYR A 11 -11.98 -12.52 16.68
N PRO A 12 -11.15 -12.75 17.73
CA PRO A 12 -11.29 -12.07 19.02
C PRO A 12 -11.18 -10.54 18.95
N TYR A 13 -10.52 -10.02 17.93
CA TYR A 13 -10.35 -8.58 17.74
C TYR A 13 -11.37 -7.97 16.77
N GLY A 14 -12.32 -8.76 16.26
CA GLY A 14 -13.35 -8.28 15.35
C GLY A 14 -12.78 -7.48 14.17
N SER A 15 -13.34 -6.29 13.94
CA SER A 15 -12.96 -5.40 12.82
C SER A 15 -11.52 -4.90 12.88
N LEU A 16 -10.90 -4.82 14.06
CA LEU A 16 -9.57 -4.22 14.24
C LEU A 16 -8.49 -4.81 13.33
N PHE A 17 -8.56 -6.11 13.07
CA PHE A 17 -7.59 -6.82 12.21
C PHE A 17 -8.23 -7.42 10.96
N SER A 18 -9.48 -7.08 10.65
CA SER A 18 -10.25 -7.71 9.57
C SER A 18 -9.52 -7.76 8.22
N HIS A 19 -8.90 -6.65 7.83
CA HIS A 19 -8.23 -6.55 6.54
C HIS A 19 -6.87 -7.26 6.47
N VAL A 20 -6.17 -7.42 7.59
CA VAL A 20 -4.87 -8.10 7.60
C VAL A 20 -5.02 -9.60 7.87
N ILE A 21 -5.84 -9.98 8.84
CA ILE A 21 -6.14 -11.39 9.12
C ILE A 21 -7.05 -11.96 8.01
N GLY A 22 -8.04 -11.18 7.60
CA GLY A 22 -9.04 -11.62 6.65
C GLY A 22 -10.13 -12.45 7.31
N TYR A 23 -10.76 -13.28 6.50
CA TYR A 23 -11.77 -14.25 6.94
C TYR A 23 -11.54 -15.60 6.28
N ASN A 24 -12.13 -16.62 6.90
CA ASN A 24 -12.21 -17.97 6.36
C ASN A 24 -13.66 -18.45 6.47
N ASP A 25 -14.35 -18.47 5.34
CA ASP A 25 -15.76 -18.86 5.24
C ASP A 25 -15.94 -19.90 4.14
N SER A 26 -16.81 -20.88 4.38
CA SER A 26 -17.05 -21.99 3.45
C SER A 26 -17.80 -21.58 2.17
N GLN A 27 -18.60 -20.50 2.24
CA GLN A 27 -19.40 -19.98 1.14
C GLN A 27 -18.70 -18.82 0.43
N PHE A 28 -18.05 -17.94 1.19
CA PHE A 28 -17.47 -16.68 0.67
C PHE A 28 -15.95 -16.74 0.49
N GLY A 29 -15.33 -17.88 0.81
CA GLY A 29 -13.91 -18.12 0.59
C GLY A 29 -13.01 -17.56 1.69
N LYS A 30 -11.80 -17.14 1.33
CA LYS A 30 -10.76 -16.71 2.27
C LYS A 30 -10.05 -15.49 1.77
N THR A 31 -9.64 -14.61 2.68
CA THR A 31 -8.84 -13.42 2.38
C THR A 31 -7.71 -13.23 3.38
N GLY A 32 -6.86 -12.22 3.16
CA GLY A 32 -5.79 -11.84 4.08
C GLY A 32 -4.85 -13.00 4.43
N LEU A 33 -4.40 -13.04 5.66
CA LEU A 33 -3.51 -14.11 6.15
C LEU A 33 -4.20 -15.47 6.22
N GLU A 34 -5.53 -15.53 6.41
CA GLU A 34 -6.29 -16.79 6.34
C GLU A 34 -6.14 -17.46 4.96
N SER A 35 -6.09 -16.66 3.90
CA SER A 35 -5.84 -17.15 2.54
C SER A 35 -4.36 -17.43 2.31
N ALA A 36 -3.49 -16.47 2.62
CA ALA A 36 -2.06 -16.53 2.34
C ALA A 36 -1.34 -17.66 3.08
N GLN A 37 -1.78 -17.96 4.30
CA GLN A 37 -1.20 -19.00 5.18
C GLN A 37 -2.12 -20.22 5.33
N ASN A 38 -3.07 -20.39 4.41
CA ASN A 38 -4.07 -21.46 4.50
C ASN A 38 -3.42 -22.86 4.56
N PHE A 39 -2.31 -23.07 3.86
CA PHE A 39 -1.62 -24.34 3.88
C PHE A 39 -1.08 -24.64 5.29
N ASP A 40 -0.38 -23.70 5.91
CA ASP A 40 0.19 -23.87 7.25
C ASP A 40 -0.92 -24.03 8.31
N LEU A 41 -2.00 -23.25 8.20
CA LEU A 41 -3.13 -23.32 9.12
C LEU A 41 -3.93 -24.63 9.02
N LEU A 42 -3.89 -25.32 7.87
CA LEU A 42 -4.60 -26.59 7.65
C LEU A 42 -3.70 -27.82 7.77
N THR A 43 -2.38 -27.66 7.72
CA THR A 43 -1.44 -28.76 7.83
C THR A 43 -0.81 -28.78 9.21
N SER A 44 -0.51 -29.98 9.69
CA SER A 44 0.20 -30.17 10.94
C SER A 44 1.60 -30.69 10.64
N ASN A 45 2.60 -30.00 11.16
CA ASN A 45 4.00 -30.46 11.20
C ASN A 45 4.28 -31.36 12.42
N ALA A 46 3.23 -31.76 13.16
CA ALA A 46 3.37 -32.68 14.28
C ALA A 46 4.13 -33.96 13.90
N PHE A 47 4.91 -34.46 14.84
CA PHE A 47 5.64 -35.69 14.62
C PHE A 47 4.72 -36.84 14.22
N PHE A 48 5.18 -37.69 13.32
CA PHE A 48 4.44 -38.84 12.79
C PHE A 48 3.79 -39.68 13.89
N MET A 49 4.42 -39.83 15.05
CA MET A 49 3.87 -40.54 16.20
C MET A 49 2.66 -39.87 16.83
N GLU A 50 2.61 -38.54 16.86
CA GLU A 50 1.45 -37.77 17.35
C GLU A 50 0.26 -37.94 16.40
N LYS A 51 0.49 -37.86 15.09
CA LYS A 51 -0.54 -38.10 14.08
C LYS A 51 -1.16 -39.51 14.19
N ILE A 52 -0.33 -40.51 14.40
CA ILE A 52 -0.81 -41.87 14.66
C ILE A 52 -1.62 -41.95 15.96
N GLN A 53 -1.17 -41.28 17.03
CA GLN A 53 -1.93 -41.25 18.28
C GLN A 53 -3.29 -40.56 18.14
N ASN A 54 -3.33 -39.43 17.42
CA ASN A 54 -4.55 -38.69 17.17
C ASN A 54 -5.54 -39.53 16.33
N GLU A 55 -5.03 -40.21 15.30
CA GLU A 55 -5.86 -41.12 14.48
C GLU A 55 -6.44 -42.28 15.32
N PHE A 56 -5.66 -42.85 16.24
CA PHE A 56 -6.16 -43.92 17.13
C PHE A 56 -7.19 -43.39 18.15
N LYS A 57 -7.11 -42.13 18.54
CA LYS A 57 -8.08 -41.49 19.45
C LYS A 57 -9.29 -40.91 18.73
N GLY A 58 -9.26 -40.85 17.41
CA GLY A 58 -10.27 -40.15 16.61
C GLY A 58 -10.21 -38.62 16.76
N GLU A 59 -9.04 -38.09 17.20
CA GLU A 59 -8.80 -36.65 17.32
C GLU A 59 -8.26 -36.13 15.98
N LYS A 60 -8.71 -34.90 15.60
CA LYS A 60 -8.15 -34.23 14.41
C LYS A 60 -6.76 -33.68 14.70
N ASP A 61 -5.89 -33.73 13.70
CA ASP A 61 -4.60 -33.04 13.77
C ASP A 61 -4.85 -31.51 13.81
N GLN A 62 -4.19 -30.85 14.76
CA GLN A 62 -4.22 -29.41 14.86
C GLN A 62 -3.30 -28.80 13.80
N GLY A 63 -3.77 -27.80 13.07
CA GLY A 63 -2.95 -27.03 12.13
C GLY A 63 -1.86 -26.23 12.84
N ASP A 64 -0.87 -25.78 12.07
CA ASP A 64 0.23 -25.00 12.59
C ASP A 64 -0.20 -23.58 12.99
N THR A 65 0.54 -22.96 13.88
CA THR A 65 0.30 -21.59 14.34
C THR A 65 1.11 -20.61 13.50
N VAL A 66 0.44 -19.59 12.96
CA VAL A 66 1.10 -18.47 12.28
C VAL A 66 1.30 -17.32 13.29
N VAL A 67 2.57 -16.95 13.51
CA VAL A 67 2.94 -15.81 14.37
C VAL A 67 3.24 -14.61 13.48
N THR A 68 2.53 -13.50 13.71
CA THR A 68 2.68 -12.26 12.97
C THR A 68 3.59 -11.26 13.70
N THR A 69 4.03 -10.23 12.99
CA THR A 69 4.78 -9.10 13.57
C THR A 69 3.87 -7.95 14.00
N LEU A 70 2.56 -8.13 13.91
CA LEU A 70 1.60 -7.09 14.27
C LEU A 70 1.62 -6.79 15.76
N ASP A 71 1.57 -5.51 16.09
CA ASP A 71 1.48 -4.99 17.45
C ASP A 71 0.05 -4.52 17.71
N ALA A 72 -0.63 -5.11 18.68
CA ALA A 72 -2.04 -4.84 18.93
C ALA A 72 -2.29 -3.41 19.47
N GLU A 73 -1.35 -2.86 20.25
CA GLU A 73 -1.49 -1.51 20.78
C GLU A 73 -1.29 -0.46 19.68
N LEU A 74 -0.30 -0.64 18.82
CA LEU A 74 -0.09 0.21 17.65
C LEU A 74 -1.23 0.09 16.64
N GLN A 75 -1.76 -1.11 16.44
CA GLN A 75 -2.92 -1.34 15.57
C GLN A 75 -4.14 -0.57 16.10
N GLN A 76 -4.43 -0.66 17.39
CA GLN A 76 -5.53 0.08 18.00
C GLN A 76 -5.33 1.59 17.90
N ALA A 77 -4.14 2.09 18.20
CA ALA A 77 -3.83 3.50 18.09
C ALA A 77 -4.00 4.05 16.67
N ALA A 78 -3.55 3.30 15.66
CA ALA A 78 -3.72 3.66 14.24
C ALA A 78 -5.19 3.61 13.81
N TYR A 79 -5.93 2.60 14.28
CA TYR A 79 -7.35 2.43 14.03
C TYR A 79 -8.17 3.60 14.56
N ASP A 80 -7.89 4.01 15.81
CA ASP A 80 -8.55 5.14 16.48
C ASP A 80 -8.17 6.48 15.81
N ALA A 81 -6.87 6.64 15.43
CA ALA A 81 -6.41 7.85 14.75
C ALA A 81 -7.03 8.04 13.36
N LEU A 82 -7.27 6.95 12.62
CA LEU A 82 -7.97 7.02 11.33
C LEU A 82 -9.44 7.41 11.50
N GLY A 83 -10.04 7.06 12.64
CA GLY A 83 -11.44 7.40 12.97
C GLY A 83 -12.43 6.91 11.90
N GLU A 84 -13.31 7.81 11.46
CA GLU A 84 -14.31 7.55 10.42
C GLU A 84 -13.81 7.85 8.98
N ASN A 85 -12.52 8.18 8.83
CA ASN A 85 -12.00 8.49 7.51
C ASN A 85 -11.79 7.22 6.68
N LYS A 86 -12.10 7.31 5.39
CA LYS A 86 -11.75 6.27 4.41
C LYS A 86 -10.24 6.35 4.11
N GLY A 87 -9.53 5.25 4.33
CA GLY A 87 -8.08 5.24 4.08
C GLY A 87 -7.38 4.03 4.68
N ALA A 88 -6.07 4.11 4.74
CA ALA A 88 -5.24 3.08 5.33
C ALA A 88 -4.09 3.67 6.14
N VAL A 89 -3.65 2.93 7.16
CA VAL A 89 -2.42 3.22 7.91
C VAL A 89 -1.56 1.96 7.94
N ILE A 90 -0.30 2.11 7.56
CA ILE A 90 0.72 1.07 7.68
C ILE A 90 1.86 1.61 8.54
N VAL A 91 2.24 0.86 9.57
CA VAL A 91 3.46 1.14 10.35
C VAL A 91 4.44 0.00 10.11
N MET A 92 5.64 0.37 9.70
CA MET A 92 6.68 -0.58 9.34
C MET A 92 7.98 -0.25 10.10
N GLU A 93 8.65 -1.28 10.60
CA GLU A 93 9.98 -1.13 11.16
C GLU A 93 11.00 -0.88 10.04
N ALA A 94 11.69 0.25 10.09
CA ALA A 94 12.54 0.72 8.98
C ALA A 94 13.72 -0.22 8.68
N ASP A 95 14.30 -0.81 9.70
CA ASP A 95 15.51 -1.64 9.57
C ASP A 95 15.21 -3.06 9.05
N THR A 96 14.02 -3.58 9.28
CA THR A 96 13.68 -4.98 8.99
C THR A 96 12.59 -5.14 7.94
N GLY A 97 11.78 -4.09 7.72
CA GLY A 97 10.59 -4.16 6.89
C GLY A 97 9.40 -4.89 7.52
N LYS A 98 9.47 -5.24 8.82
CA LYS A 98 8.36 -5.85 9.54
C LYS A 98 7.17 -4.90 9.61
N ILE A 99 6.01 -5.39 9.20
CA ILE A 99 4.76 -4.65 9.34
C ILE A 99 4.26 -4.84 10.78
N LEU A 100 4.19 -3.73 11.52
CA LEU A 100 3.71 -3.69 12.90
C LEU A 100 2.22 -3.33 12.98
N THR A 101 1.72 -2.62 11.98
CA THR A 101 0.33 -2.17 11.90
C THR A 101 -0.12 -2.13 10.44
N LEU A 102 -1.33 -2.60 10.19
CA LEU A 102 -2.01 -2.48 8.90
C LEU A 102 -3.51 -2.28 9.16
N VAL A 103 -3.97 -1.04 9.01
CA VAL A 103 -5.37 -0.65 9.12
C VAL A 103 -5.90 -0.25 7.77
N SER A 104 -7.11 -0.66 7.45
CA SER A 104 -7.87 -0.19 6.29
C SER A 104 -9.29 0.11 6.73
N LYS A 105 -9.85 1.26 6.33
CA LYS A 105 -11.24 1.65 6.61
C LYS A 105 -11.94 2.20 5.36
N PRO A 106 -13.27 1.99 5.24
CA PRO A 106 -14.15 1.19 6.12
C PRO A 106 -13.75 -0.28 6.19
N ASP A 107 -14.17 -0.92 7.26
CA ASP A 107 -13.87 -2.31 7.58
C ASP A 107 -15.14 -3.15 7.78
N PHE A 108 -14.98 -4.36 8.22
CA PHE A 108 -16.05 -5.31 8.51
C PHE A 108 -15.69 -6.17 9.73
N ASP A 109 -16.68 -6.75 10.41
CA ASP A 109 -16.42 -7.77 11.43
C ASP A 109 -16.48 -9.17 10.79
N PRO A 110 -15.34 -9.92 10.76
CA PRO A 110 -15.32 -11.27 10.22
C PRO A 110 -16.25 -12.25 10.94
N ASN A 111 -16.57 -12.00 12.22
CA ASN A 111 -17.48 -12.85 12.99
C ASN A 111 -18.93 -12.78 12.49
N THR A 112 -19.33 -11.67 11.87
CA THR A 112 -20.68 -11.45 11.34
C THR A 112 -20.71 -11.35 9.81
N LEU A 113 -19.66 -11.82 9.16
CA LEU A 113 -19.49 -11.71 7.70
C LEU A 113 -20.67 -12.31 6.93
N ALA A 114 -21.08 -13.53 7.28
CA ALA A 114 -22.13 -14.24 6.57
C ALA A 114 -23.50 -13.53 6.65
N GLU A 115 -23.79 -12.94 7.80
CA GLU A 115 -25.03 -12.21 8.03
C GLU A 115 -25.09 -10.89 7.25
N ASN A 116 -23.92 -10.26 7.05
CA ASN A 116 -23.78 -8.95 6.42
C ASN A 116 -23.26 -9.00 4.98
N TRP A 117 -23.02 -10.17 4.43
CA TRP A 117 -22.36 -10.34 3.13
C TRP A 117 -22.97 -9.53 2.01
N GLU A 118 -24.27 -9.56 1.85
CA GLU A 118 -24.95 -8.84 0.78
C GLU A 118 -24.70 -7.34 0.87
N ILE A 119 -24.78 -6.76 2.07
CA ILE A 119 -24.54 -5.33 2.31
C ILE A 119 -23.07 -5.01 2.04
N LEU A 120 -22.15 -5.80 2.61
CA LEU A 120 -20.71 -5.56 2.48
C LEU A 120 -20.23 -5.68 1.02
N ASN A 121 -20.78 -6.65 0.27
CA ASN A 121 -20.35 -6.95 -1.09
C ASN A 121 -20.98 -6.01 -2.14
N THR A 122 -22.10 -5.35 -1.83
CA THR A 122 -22.80 -4.43 -2.74
C THR A 122 -22.55 -2.96 -2.44
N ASP A 123 -21.88 -2.61 -1.34
CA ASP A 123 -21.54 -1.23 -0.99
C ASP A 123 -20.34 -0.73 -1.81
N GLU A 124 -20.63 -0.30 -3.04
CA GLU A 124 -19.61 0.25 -3.96
C GLU A 124 -19.05 1.59 -3.46
N GLU A 125 -19.86 2.38 -2.74
CA GLU A 125 -19.43 3.69 -2.24
C GLU A 125 -18.36 3.57 -1.16
N ASN A 126 -18.53 2.66 -0.22
CA ASN A 126 -17.64 2.48 0.91
C ASN A 126 -16.63 1.36 0.68
N SER A 127 -16.97 0.36 -0.14
CA SER A 127 -16.11 -0.81 -0.45
C SER A 127 -15.46 -1.37 0.83
N PRO A 128 -16.25 -1.82 1.82
CA PRO A 128 -15.73 -2.22 3.13
C PRO A 128 -14.86 -3.50 3.07
N LEU A 129 -15.00 -4.32 2.04
CA LEU A 129 -14.18 -5.52 1.82
C LEU A 129 -12.82 -5.21 1.15
N LEU A 130 -12.62 -3.98 0.65
CA LEU A 130 -11.37 -3.59 0.00
C LEU A 130 -10.28 -3.31 1.04
N ASN A 131 -9.23 -4.11 1.04
CA ASN A 131 -8.01 -3.75 1.79
C ASN A 131 -7.28 -2.59 1.09
N ARG A 132 -7.53 -1.37 1.55
CA ARG A 132 -6.95 -0.15 0.98
C ARG A 132 -5.44 -0.05 1.15
N ALA A 133 -4.90 -0.75 2.14
CA ALA A 133 -3.47 -0.76 2.39
C ALA A 133 -2.69 -1.57 1.35
N THR A 134 -3.27 -2.66 0.84
CA THR A 134 -2.60 -3.57 -0.09
C THR A 134 -3.18 -3.52 -1.50
N ASN A 135 -4.49 -3.32 -1.65
CA ASN A 135 -5.19 -3.38 -2.94
C ASN A 135 -5.71 -2.03 -3.42
N GLY A 136 -5.63 -0.96 -2.60
CA GLY A 136 -5.93 0.38 -3.04
C GLY A 136 -4.85 0.93 -3.98
N SER A 137 -5.29 1.62 -5.05
CA SER A 137 -4.39 2.31 -5.98
C SER A 137 -4.61 3.81 -5.88
N TYR A 138 -3.55 4.56 -5.58
CA TYR A 138 -3.61 5.99 -5.33
C TYR A 138 -2.51 6.72 -6.07
N ALA A 139 -2.84 7.88 -6.66
CA ALA A 139 -1.83 8.78 -7.15
C ALA A 139 -1.00 9.29 -5.96
N PRO A 140 0.33 9.11 -5.95
CA PRO A 140 1.16 9.41 -4.78
C PRO A 140 1.22 10.92 -4.46
N GLY A 141 0.91 11.79 -5.41
CA GLY A 141 1.00 13.23 -5.22
C GLY A 141 2.41 13.68 -4.91
N SER A 142 2.54 14.76 -4.14
CA SER A 142 3.83 15.38 -3.84
C SER A 142 4.84 14.49 -3.13
N VAL A 143 4.43 13.38 -2.54
CA VAL A 143 5.36 12.38 -1.98
C VAL A 143 6.26 11.80 -3.08
N PHE A 144 5.76 11.69 -4.31
CA PHE A 144 6.53 11.19 -5.44
C PHE A 144 7.70 12.11 -5.85
N LYS A 145 7.69 13.37 -5.42
CA LYS A 145 8.82 14.29 -5.63
C LYS A 145 10.14 13.78 -5.02
N ILE A 146 10.06 12.87 -4.03
CA ILE A 146 11.22 12.14 -3.52
C ILE A 146 11.87 11.33 -4.65
N VAL A 147 11.05 10.58 -5.40
CA VAL A 147 11.54 9.76 -6.52
C VAL A 147 12.11 10.63 -7.63
N THR A 148 11.42 11.72 -7.96
CA THR A 148 11.86 12.71 -8.97
C THR A 148 13.20 13.36 -8.58
N ALA A 149 13.33 13.79 -7.33
CA ALA A 149 14.58 14.39 -6.83
C ALA A 149 15.73 13.39 -6.85
N LEU A 150 15.49 12.13 -6.43
CA LEU A 150 16.48 11.05 -6.50
C LEU A 150 16.90 10.76 -7.93
N ALA A 151 15.97 10.73 -8.87
CA ALA A 151 16.29 10.53 -10.29
C ALA A 151 17.16 11.66 -10.81
N TYR A 152 16.82 12.91 -10.48
CA TYR A 152 17.62 14.07 -10.86
C TYR A 152 19.03 14.01 -10.28
N MET A 153 19.17 13.76 -8.98
CA MET A 153 20.49 13.64 -8.32
C MET A 153 21.34 12.50 -8.86
N ARG A 154 20.74 11.45 -9.42
CA ARG A 154 21.47 10.34 -10.05
C ARG A 154 21.92 10.66 -11.46
N GLN A 155 21.17 11.46 -12.19
CA GLN A 155 21.46 11.81 -13.59
C GLN A 155 22.33 13.05 -13.71
N ASP A 156 22.24 13.99 -12.78
CA ASP A 156 23.01 15.22 -12.78
C ASP A 156 23.95 15.25 -11.56
N THR A 157 25.25 15.17 -11.81
CA THR A 157 26.28 15.22 -10.76
C THR A 157 26.43 16.60 -10.15
N ASP A 158 25.96 17.65 -10.82
CA ASP A 158 25.97 19.05 -10.37
C ASP A 158 24.57 19.51 -9.91
N TYR A 159 23.76 18.59 -9.40
CA TYR A 159 22.41 18.88 -8.93
C TYR A 159 22.31 20.03 -7.92
N ASN A 160 23.41 20.39 -7.24
CA ASN A 160 23.47 21.53 -6.33
C ASN A 160 23.45 22.87 -7.08
N SER A 161 23.77 22.92 -8.37
CA SER A 161 23.68 24.12 -9.19
C SER A 161 22.27 24.36 -9.74
N TYR A 162 21.32 23.45 -9.51
CA TYR A 162 19.94 23.60 -9.94
C TYR A 162 19.36 24.92 -9.44
N SER A 163 18.75 25.66 -10.36
CA SER A 163 18.05 26.92 -10.06
C SER A 163 16.83 27.05 -10.97
N TYR A 164 15.71 27.46 -10.40
CA TYR A 164 14.46 27.69 -11.10
C TYR A 164 13.75 28.92 -10.57
N ASP A 165 13.35 29.86 -11.44
CA ASP A 165 12.55 31.02 -11.06
C ASP A 165 11.04 30.69 -11.21
N CYS A 166 10.40 30.35 -10.11
CA CYS A 166 9.00 29.94 -10.07
C CYS A 166 8.06 31.14 -10.07
N GLN A 167 7.36 31.35 -11.18
CA GLN A 167 6.33 32.36 -11.33
C GLN A 167 4.90 31.82 -11.04
N GLY A 168 4.77 30.75 -10.24
CA GLY A 168 3.50 30.15 -9.85
C GLY A 168 2.98 29.09 -10.83
N SER A 169 3.61 28.93 -12.00
CA SER A 169 3.29 27.91 -12.98
C SER A 169 4.44 27.67 -13.95
N ILE A 170 4.35 26.56 -14.70
CA ILE A 170 5.16 26.26 -15.86
C ILE A 170 4.23 25.82 -17.00
N THR A 171 4.54 26.23 -18.23
CA THR A 171 3.79 25.82 -19.43
C THR A 171 4.77 25.21 -20.45
N GLU A 172 4.45 24.01 -20.91
CA GLU A 172 5.17 23.30 -21.96
C GLU A 172 4.15 22.63 -22.87
N ASP A 173 4.33 22.66 -24.19
CA ASP A 173 3.43 22.07 -25.19
C ASP A 173 1.93 22.37 -24.97
N ASN A 174 1.61 23.64 -24.62
CA ASN A 174 0.26 24.12 -24.27
C ASN A 174 -0.37 23.48 -23.03
N VAL A 175 0.39 22.75 -22.21
CA VAL A 175 -0.04 22.22 -20.92
C VAL A 175 0.57 23.04 -19.79
N THR A 176 -0.28 23.55 -18.90
CA THR A 176 0.13 24.37 -17.76
C THR A 176 -0.01 23.64 -16.46
N ILE A 177 1.09 23.49 -15.75
CA ILE A 177 1.14 23.02 -14.36
C ILE A 177 1.20 24.24 -13.43
N ARG A 178 0.32 24.28 -12.42
CA ARG A 178 0.29 25.36 -11.42
C ARG A 178 0.74 24.89 -10.06
N CYS A 179 1.44 25.77 -9.36
CA CYS A 179 1.67 25.59 -7.93
C CYS A 179 0.35 25.68 -7.16
N PHE A 180 0.33 25.15 -5.94
CA PHE A 180 -0.87 25.18 -5.10
C PHE A 180 -1.33 26.63 -4.90
N ASN A 181 -2.60 26.89 -5.15
CA ASN A 181 -3.18 28.24 -5.13
C ASN A 181 -2.46 29.29 -6.00
N GLY A 182 -1.67 28.88 -7.00
CA GLY A 182 -0.92 29.79 -7.85
C GLY A 182 0.25 30.49 -7.14
N THR A 183 0.75 29.92 -6.04
CA THR A 183 1.85 30.49 -5.24
C THR A 183 3.11 30.71 -6.09
N VAL A 184 3.62 31.93 -6.12
CA VAL A 184 4.91 32.30 -6.71
C VAL A 184 6.00 32.07 -5.65
N HIS A 185 6.91 31.12 -5.91
CA HIS A 185 8.00 30.80 -4.95
C HIS A 185 9.28 31.64 -5.23
N GLY A 186 9.38 32.23 -6.44
CA GLY A 186 10.59 32.94 -6.87
C GLY A 186 11.76 32.00 -7.18
N TYR A 187 12.97 32.46 -6.89
CA TYR A 187 14.17 31.66 -7.13
C TYR A 187 14.31 30.54 -6.12
N GLU A 188 14.40 29.31 -6.63
CA GLU A 188 14.53 28.09 -5.84
C GLU A 188 15.68 27.22 -6.35
N ASP A 189 16.50 26.71 -5.45
CA ASP A 189 17.38 25.58 -5.65
C ASP A 189 16.60 24.25 -5.51
N LEU A 190 17.25 23.10 -5.68
CA LEU A 190 16.62 21.80 -5.52
C LEU A 190 16.03 21.61 -4.11
N ARG A 191 16.74 22.08 -3.07
CA ARG A 191 16.33 21.95 -1.67
C ARG A 191 15.09 22.78 -1.37
N SER A 192 15.07 24.04 -1.76
CA SER A 192 13.91 24.93 -1.56
C SER A 192 12.72 24.47 -2.41
N SER A 193 12.93 24.03 -3.64
CA SER A 193 11.89 23.43 -4.48
C SER A 193 11.21 22.25 -3.81
N PHE A 194 12.01 21.39 -3.14
CA PHE A 194 11.49 20.24 -2.40
C PHE A 194 10.76 20.68 -1.12
N ALA A 195 11.36 21.58 -0.33
CA ALA A 195 10.80 22.05 0.93
C ALA A 195 9.46 22.78 0.73
N ASN A 196 9.35 23.61 -0.34
CA ASN A 196 8.15 24.32 -0.71
C ASN A 196 7.16 23.48 -1.53
N SER A 197 7.54 22.27 -1.85
CA SER A 197 6.75 21.37 -2.73
C SER A 197 6.34 22.06 -4.04
N CYS A 198 7.25 22.81 -4.66
CA CYS A 198 7.00 23.61 -5.85
C CYS A 198 6.67 22.74 -7.06
N ASN A 199 5.44 22.81 -7.55
CA ASN A 199 5.00 21.99 -8.69
C ASN A 199 5.70 22.41 -9.98
N ALA A 200 5.85 23.72 -10.22
CA ALA A 200 6.47 24.22 -11.44
C ALA A 200 7.95 23.82 -11.53
N SER A 201 8.70 23.92 -10.42
CA SER A 201 10.08 23.48 -10.38
C SER A 201 10.21 21.96 -10.61
N PHE A 202 9.39 21.13 -9.94
CA PHE A 202 9.42 19.68 -10.13
C PHE A 202 8.97 19.24 -11.53
N ALA A 203 8.03 19.95 -12.15
CA ALA A 203 7.68 19.72 -13.55
C ALA A 203 8.87 20.03 -14.48
N ASN A 204 9.61 21.14 -14.21
CA ASN A 204 10.83 21.49 -14.94
C ASN A 204 11.94 20.43 -14.75
N ILE A 205 12.15 19.93 -13.53
CA ILE A 205 13.07 18.83 -13.25
C ILE A 205 12.66 17.60 -14.06
N GLY A 206 11.38 17.22 -14.03
CA GLY A 206 10.88 16.07 -14.79
C GLY A 206 11.19 16.16 -16.29
N LEU A 207 11.01 17.34 -16.88
CA LEU A 207 11.33 17.58 -18.31
C LEU A 207 12.82 17.45 -18.64
N SER A 208 13.70 17.66 -17.67
CA SER A 208 15.14 17.53 -17.85
C SER A 208 15.67 16.10 -17.71
N LEU A 209 14.85 15.19 -17.14
CA LEU A 209 15.26 13.81 -16.89
C LEU A 209 15.27 12.96 -18.17
N ASP A 210 16.26 12.09 -18.27
CA ASP A 210 16.15 10.92 -19.12
C ASP A 210 15.09 9.96 -18.56
N VAL A 211 14.10 9.63 -19.39
CA VAL A 211 12.93 8.84 -18.95
C VAL A 211 13.32 7.42 -18.54
N ASP A 212 14.30 6.82 -19.19
CA ASP A 212 14.74 5.46 -18.86
C ASP A 212 15.46 5.44 -17.50
N GLY A 213 16.36 6.38 -17.24
CA GLY A 213 17.00 6.54 -15.92
C GLY A 213 16.00 6.93 -14.82
N TYR A 214 14.95 7.67 -15.17
CA TYR A 214 13.85 7.97 -14.24
C TYR A 214 13.09 6.70 -13.86
N ARG A 215 12.76 5.87 -14.86
CA ARG A 215 12.14 4.56 -14.64
C ARG A 215 13.02 3.66 -13.79
N GLU A 216 14.31 3.55 -14.09
CA GLU A 216 15.25 2.77 -13.29
C GLU A 216 15.28 3.21 -11.83
N THR A 217 15.22 4.52 -11.58
CA THR A 217 15.14 5.06 -10.22
C THR A 217 13.85 4.64 -9.52
N ALA A 218 12.69 4.79 -10.17
CA ALA A 218 11.41 4.35 -9.63
C ALA A 218 11.39 2.84 -9.37
N GLU A 219 11.91 2.03 -10.29
CA GLU A 219 12.01 0.58 -10.14
C GLU A 219 12.99 0.15 -9.05
N SER A 220 14.03 0.94 -8.76
CA SER A 220 14.91 0.68 -7.61
C SER A 220 14.18 0.87 -6.28
N LEU A 221 13.07 1.62 -6.28
CA LEU A 221 12.16 1.83 -5.16
C LEU A 221 10.91 0.94 -5.25
N LEU A 222 11.02 -0.15 -6.00
CA LEU A 222 10.02 -1.22 -6.16
C LEU A 222 8.77 -0.86 -6.99
N PHE A 223 8.71 0.29 -7.66
CA PHE A 223 7.70 0.49 -8.70
C PHE A 223 7.88 -0.56 -9.81
N ASN A 224 6.79 -1.02 -10.41
CA ASN A 224 6.79 -2.10 -11.41
C ASN A 224 7.39 -3.44 -10.95
N LYS A 225 7.81 -3.58 -9.70
CA LYS A 225 8.42 -4.80 -9.17
C LYS A 225 7.45 -5.56 -8.26
N LYS A 226 7.72 -6.84 -8.08
CA LYS A 226 7.02 -7.67 -7.11
C LYS A 226 7.59 -7.41 -5.71
N LEU A 227 6.71 -7.12 -4.76
CA LEU A 227 7.10 -6.96 -3.35
C LEU A 227 7.30 -8.33 -2.69
N PRO A 228 8.18 -8.44 -1.68
CA PRO A 228 8.35 -9.65 -0.87
C PRO A 228 7.21 -9.77 0.16
N SER A 229 5.96 -9.76 -0.31
CA SER A 229 4.77 -9.87 0.54
C SER A 229 4.17 -11.26 0.45
N VAL A 230 3.70 -11.78 1.58
CA VAL A 230 2.91 -13.02 1.63
C VAL A 230 1.43 -12.75 1.33
N MET A 231 0.98 -11.52 1.51
CA MET A 231 -0.41 -11.10 1.22
C MET A 231 -0.56 -10.70 -0.24
N ASP A 232 -1.76 -10.87 -0.76
CA ASP A 232 -2.13 -10.32 -2.06
C ASP A 232 -2.14 -8.79 -2.03
N TYR A 233 -1.65 -8.18 -3.10
CA TYR A 233 -1.59 -6.72 -3.22
C TYR A 233 -1.65 -6.28 -4.68
N THR A 234 -2.06 -5.04 -4.90
CA THR A 234 -1.97 -4.38 -6.20
C THR A 234 -0.58 -3.79 -6.39
N LYS A 235 0.10 -4.21 -7.45
CA LYS A 235 1.45 -3.74 -7.74
C LYS A 235 1.43 -2.27 -8.14
N SER A 236 2.29 -1.45 -7.52
CA SER A 236 2.47 -0.05 -7.92
C SER A 236 3.05 0.06 -9.33
N SER A 237 2.73 1.14 -10.03
CA SER A 237 3.11 1.34 -11.42
C SER A 237 3.80 2.68 -11.66
N PHE A 238 4.85 2.64 -12.46
CA PHE A 238 5.47 3.79 -13.12
C PHE A 238 5.37 3.59 -14.63
N VAL A 239 4.69 4.50 -15.32
CA VAL A 239 4.24 4.25 -16.71
C VAL A 239 4.96 5.07 -17.77
N LEU A 240 5.83 6.04 -17.43
CA LEU A 240 6.57 6.81 -18.43
C LEU A 240 7.45 5.93 -19.31
N ASP A 241 7.48 6.23 -20.60
CA ASP A 241 8.35 5.62 -21.61
C ASP A 241 8.92 6.69 -22.55
N ALA A 242 9.78 6.28 -23.47
CA ALA A 242 10.42 7.17 -24.44
C ALA A 242 9.45 7.91 -25.40
N LYS A 243 8.14 7.56 -25.37
CA LYS A 243 7.10 8.21 -26.18
C LYS A 243 6.22 9.13 -25.36
N SER A 244 6.43 9.18 -24.04
CA SER A 244 5.66 10.02 -23.14
C SER A 244 5.88 11.49 -23.48
N GLY A 245 4.78 12.23 -23.62
CA GLY A 245 4.81 13.67 -23.91
C GLY A 245 5.07 14.50 -22.64
N SER A 246 5.41 15.79 -22.86
CA SER A 246 5.73 16.75 -21.79
C SER A 246 4.68 16.81 -20.69
N ALA A 247 3.40 16.76 -21.04
CA ALA A 247 2.30 16.76 -20.08
C ALA A 247 2.36 15.58 -19.10
N GLU A 248 2.60 14.37 -19.63
CA GLU A 248 2.66 13.14 -18.83
C GLU A 248 3.91 13.14 -17.94
N ILE A 249 5.03 13.61 -18.47
CA ILE A 249 6.30 13.76 -17.72
C ILE A 249 6.11 14.76 -16.57
N MET A 250 5.59 15.95 -16.85
CA MET A 250 5.37 16.99 -15.83
C MET A 250 4.43 16.52 -14.73
N MET A 251 3.33 15.85 -15.10
CA MET A 251 2.37 15.32 -14.12
C MET A 251 2.99 14.22 -13.27
N THR A 252 3.71 13.29 -13.89
CA THR A 252 4.37 12.20 -13.16
C THR A 252 5.42 12.74 -12.19
N ALA A 253 6.16 13.78 -12.56
CA ALA A 253 7.17 14.40 -11.69
C ALA A 253 6.60 14.94 -10.37
N MET A 254 5.29 15.21 -10.33
CA MET A 254 4.56 15.63 -9.13
C MET A 254 3.75 14.50 -8.48
N GLY A 255 3.84 13.28 -9.01
CA GLY A 255 3.07 12.14 -8.54
C GLY A 255 1.59 12.18 -8.92
N GLN A 256 1.28 12.79 -10.05
CA GLN A 256 -0.05 12.84 -10.65
C GLN A 256 -0.09 11.99 -11.93
N GLY A 257 -1.26 11.87 -12.55
CA GLY A 257 -1.43 11.13 -13.78
C GLY A 257 -1.64 9.63 -13.53
N LYS A 258 -0.91 8.79 -14.27
CA LYS A 258 -1.11 7.33 -14.28
C LYS A 258 -0.15 6.56 -13.36
N THR A 259 0.83 7.22 -12.76
CA THR A 259 1.73 6.60 -11.76
C THR A 259 0.97 6.42 -10.45
N MET A 260 0.98 5.19 -9.92
CA MET A 260 0.22 4.76 -8.73
C MET A 260 1.06 3.82 -7.87
#